data_5a9189ac1a02e091bc9baa478f7fa8ca
#
_entry.id   5a9189ac1a02e091bc9baa478f7fa8ca
#
_cell.length_a   1.000
_cell.length_b   1.000
_cell.length_c   1.000
_cell.angle_alpha   90.00
_cell.angle_beta   90.00
_cell.angle_gamma   90.00
#
_symmetry.space_group_name_H-M   'P 1'
#
loop_
_entity.id
_entity.type
_entity.pdbx_description
1 polymer ?
#
loop_
_entity_poly.entity_id
_entity_poly.type
_entity_poly.pdbx_seq_one_letter_code
_entity_poly.pdbx_strand_id
1 'polypeptide(L)'
;RGSRMSSCMVAGNIGQSSVRAEWRVYAATPYIELRLDIDWNEQHKLLMLSWPTPSEVMARVDGTMGGCIERPINEREYPLRDWVRLRLKDGRDQAVV
;
A
#
# COMPACT_ATOMS: atom_id res chain seq x y z
N ARG A 1 -3.82 29.20 -3.27
CA ARG A 1 -2.88 28.61 -3.13
C ARG A 1 -3.01 27.23 -2.77
N GLY A 2 -3.99 26.48 -2.95
CA GLY A 2 -4.06 25.07 -2.71
C GLY A 2 -3.12 24.22 -3.56
N SER A 3 -2.24 24.87 -4.27
CA SER A 3 -1.36 24.19 -5.22
C SER A 3 -0.30 23.31 -4.58
N ARG A 4 -0.33 23.15 -3.26
CA ARG A 4 0.60 22.28 -2.56
C ARG A 4 0.23 20.81 -2.64
N MET A 5 -0.85 20.48 -3.29
CA MET A 5 -1.29 19.10 -3.47
C MET A 5 -1.47 18.82 -4.96
N SER A 6 -0.94 17.69 -5.40
CA SER A 6 -1.19 17.17 -6.73
C SER A 6 -1.95 15.87 -6.62
N SER A 7 -2.90 15.63 -7.51
CA SER A 7 -3.66 14.39 -7.50
C SER A 7 -3.80 13.83 -8.90
N CYS A 8 -3.94 12.51 -8.98
CA CYS A 8 -4.18 11.80 -10.21
C CYS A 8 -5.25 10.75 -9.94
N MET A 9 -6.25 10.69 -10.80
CA MET A 9 -7.35 9.75 -10.63
C MET A 9 -7.40 8.79 -11.80
N VAL A 10 -7.54 7.51 -11.48
CA VAL A 10 -7.66 6.44 -12.46
C VAL A 10 -8.91 5.65 -12.13
N ALA A 11 -9.70 5.33 -13.14
CA ALA A 11 -10.89 4.51 -12.99
C ALA A 11 -10.85 3.36 -13.98
N GLY A 12 -11.36 2.20 -13.55
CA GLY A 12 -11.38 1.03 -14.40
C GLY A 12 -12.32 -0.03 -13.89
N ASN A 13 -12.41 -1.12 -14.62
CA ASN A 13 -13.25 -2.25 -14.27
C ASN A 13 -12.41 -3.51 -14.13
N ILE A 14 -12.77 -4.34 -13.14
CA ILE A 14 -12.20 -5.67 -12.96
C ILE A 14 -13.38 -6.64 -12.97
N GLY A 15 -13.54 -7.39 -14.07
CA GLY A 15 -14.71 -8.23 -14.23
C GLY A 15 -15.99 -7.42 -14.21
N GLN A 16 -16.86 -7.68 -13.25
CA GLN A 16 -18.11 -6.95 -13.07
C GLN A 16 -18.03 -5.88 -11.99
N SER A 17 -16.82 -5.61 -11.50
CA SER A 17 -16.58 -4.67 -10.42
C SER A 17 -15.93 -3.41 -10.96
N SER A 18 -16.17 -2.29 -10.29
CA SER A 18 -15.54 -1.02 -10.65
C SER A 18 -14.57 -0.59 -9.58
N VAL A 19 -13.46 0.02 -10.01
CA VAL A 19 -12.41 0.50 -9.13
C VAL A 19 -12.05 1.92 -9.52
N ARG A 20 -11.98 2.79 -8.52
CA ARG A 20 -11.48 4.15 -8.70
C ARG A 20 -10.32 4.36 -7.73
N ALA A 21 -9.19 4.79 -8.25
CA ALA A 21 -7.99 5.06 -7.46
C ALA A 21 -7.64 6.54 -7.57
N GLU A 22 -7.41 7.17 -6.44
CA GLU A 22 -6.93 8.55 -6.39
C GLU A 22 -5.61 8.59 -5.64
N TRP A 23 -4.58 9.07 -6.32
CA TRP A 23 -3.26 9.28 -5.74
C TRP A 23 -3.11 10.74 -5.38
N ARG A 24 -2.67 11.03 -4.16
CA ARG A 24 -2.43 12.39 -3.70
C ARG A 24 -1.02 12.54 -3.20
N VAL A 25 -0.35 13.59 -3.67
CA VAL A 25 0.99 13.94 -3.25
C VAL A 25 0.94 15.37 -2.69
N TYR A 26 1.48 15.53 -1.50
CA TYR A 26 1.52 16.83 -0.83
C TYR A 26 2.95 17.35 -0.80
N ALA A 27 3.13 18.64 -1.12
CA ALA A 27 4.46 19.22 -1.19
C ALA A 27 5.20 19.25 0.14
N ALA A 28 4.46 19.32 1.25
CA ALA A 28 5.04 19.49 2.57
C ALA A 28 5.20 18.19 3.35
N THR A 29 4.80 17.05 2.79
CA THR A 29 4.84 15.77 3.51
C THR A 29 5.60 14.72 2.71
N PRO A 30 6.29 13.80 3.39
CA PRO A 30 7.09 12.77 2.71
C PRO A 30 6.29 11.50 2.39
N TYR A 31 4.99 11.59 2.25
CA TYR A 31 4.18 10.40 1.95
C TYR A 31 3.23 10.66 0.79
N ILE A 32 2.77 9.57 0.20
CA ILE A 32 1.79 9.56 -0.87
C ILE A 32 0.55 8.86 -0.34
N GLU A 33 -0.61 9.47 -0.54
CA GLU A 33 -1.88 8.85 -0.19
C GLU A 33 -2.49 8.15 -1.39
N LEU A 34 -3.03 6.98 -1.18
CA LEU A 34 -3.83 6.27 -2.17
C LEU A 34 -5.22 6.06 -1.59
N ARG A 35 -6.22 6.58 -2.27
CA ARG A 35 -7.63 6.35 -1.93
C ARG A 35 -8.23 5.42 -2.97
N LEU A 36 -8.82 4.34 -2.51
CA LEU A 36 -9.47 3.37 -3.36
C LEU A 36 -10.97 3.36 -3.05
N ASP A 37 -11.78 3.54 -4.09
CA ASP A 37 -13.22 3.35 -4.03
C ASP A 37 -13.53 2.14 -4.91
N ILE A 38 -14.06 1.08 -4.32
CA ILE A 38 -14.24 -0.20 -4.99
C ILE A 38 -15.67 -0.66 -4.82
N ASP A 39 -16.32 -0.94 -5.94
CA ASP A 39 -17.62 -1.60 -5.96
C ASP A 39 -17.38 -3.04 -6.40
N TRP A 40 -17.26 -3.94 -5.41
CA TRP A 40 -16.84 -5.31 -5.63
C TRP A 40 -18.03 -6.22 -5.83
N ASN A 41 -18.15 -6.79 -7.03
CA ASN A 41 -19.28 -7.62 -7.41
C ASN A 41 -18.84 -8.98 -7.96
N GLU A 42 -17.82 -9.56 -7.36
CA GLU A 42 -17.31 -10.85 -7.76
C GLU A 42 -17.59 -11.90 -6.69
N GLN A 43 -17.68 -13.18 -7.12
CA GLN A 43 -17.86 -14.30 -6.20
C GLN A 43 -16.62 -15.18 -6.26
N HIS A 44 -16.22 -15.70 -5.08
CA HIS A 44 -15.08 -16.62 -4.97
C HIS A 44 -13.77 -16.04 -5.48
N LYS A 45 -13.61 -14.71 -5.38
CA LYS A 45 -12.39 -14.02 -5.79
C LYS A 45 -11.93 -13.09 -4.68
N LEU A 46 -10.63 -12.95 -4.56
CA LEU A 46 -10.00 -12.07 -3.59
C LEU A 46 -9.39 -10.88 -4.31
N LEU A 47 -9.69 -9.69 -3.83
CA LEU A 47 -9.06 -8.48 -4.35
C LEU A 47 -7.76 -8.25 -3.60
N MET A 48 -6.68 -8.07 -4.34
CA MET A 48 -5.36 -7.84 -3.78
C MET A 48 -4.76 -6.57 -4.36
N LEU A 49 -4.09 -5.80 -3.51
CA LEU A 49 -3.28 -4.67 -3.95
C LEU A 49 -1.82 -5.10 -3.95
N SER A 50 -1.21 -5.07 -5.13
CA SER A 50 0.19 -5.41 -5.29
C SER A 50 1.03 -4.14 -5.26
N TRP A 51 2.07 -4.12 -4.44
CA TRP A 51 2.92 -2.96 -4.25
C TRP A 51 4.38 -3.34 -4.51
N PRO A 52 4.87 -3.13 -5.73
CA PRO A 52 6.26 -3.45 -6.02
C PRO A 52 7.20 -2.49 -5.30
N THR A 53 8.34 -3.01 -4.85
CA THR A 53 9.37 -2.20 -4.21
C THR A 53 10.49 -1.91 -5.21
N PRO A 54 11.16 -0.74 -5.09
CA PRO A 54 12.22 -0.39 -6.05
C PRO A 54 13.49 -1.20 -5.89
N SER A 55 13.68 -1.88 -4.75
CA SER A 55 14.82 -2.76 -4.55
C SER A 55 14.41 -3.92 -3.66
N GLU A 56 15.32 -4.88 -3.47
CA GLU A 56 15.06 -6.06 -2.67
C GLU A 56 14.77 -5.70 -1.22
N VAL A 57 13.77 -6.38 -0.64
CA VAL A 57 13.40 -6.18 0.76
C VAL A 57 14.33 -7.01 1.65
N MET A 58 15.01 -6.36 2.58
CA MET A 58 15.94 -7.01 3.49
C MET A 58 15.35 -7.27 4.87
N ALA A 59 14.37 -6.48 5.28
CA ALA A 59 13.71 -6.66 6.57
C ALA A 59 12.28 -6.16 6.50
N ARG A 60 11.40 -6.77 7.28
CA ARG A 60 10.00 -6.41 7.35
C ARG A 60 9.55 -6.38 8.80
N VAL A 61 8.89 -5.30 9.20
CA VAL A 61 8.29 -5.14 10.51
C VAL A 61 6.81 -4.82 10.32
N ASP A 62 5.95 -5.58 10.95
CA ASP A 62 4.50 -5.42 10.86
C ASP A 62 3.94 -4.82 12.15
N GLY A 63 2.99 -3.92 12.01
CA GLY A 63 2.19 -3.45 13.13
C GLY A 63 1.21 -4.53 13.56
N THR A 64 1.20 -4.87 14.85
CA THR A 64 0.30 -5.86 15.42
C THR A 64 -0.45 -5.26 16.58
N MET A 65 -1.40 -6.02 17.13
CA MET A 65 -2.13 -5.57 18.30
C MET A 65 -1.17 -5.43 19.48
N GLY A 66 -1.04 -4.22 20.01
CA GLY A 66 -0.18 -3.94 21.14
C GLY A 66 1.28 -3.72 20.84
N GLY A 67 1.70 -3.66 19.56
CA GLY A 67 3.10 -3.42 19.25
C GLY A 67 3.45 -3.69 17.80
N CYS A 68 4.63 -4.25 17.59
CA CYS A 68 5.11 -4.61 16.26
C CYS A 68 5.95 -5.88 16.35
N ILE A 69 6.11 -6.53 15.20
CA ILE A 69 6.87 -7.77 15.12
C ILE A 69 7.65 -7.81 13.80
N GLU A 70 8.91 -8.26 13.88
CA GLU A 70 9.71 -8.48 12.69
C GLU A 70 9.34 -9.83 12.09
N ARG A 71 9.06 -9.83 10.79
CA ARG A 71 8.69 -11.03 10.05
C ARG A 71 9.84 -11.52 9.18
N PRO A 72 9.93 -12.84 8.93
CA PRO A 72 10.92 -13.34 8.00
C PRO A 72 10.57 -12.93 6.56
N ILE A 73 11.59 -12.76 5.74
CA ILE A 73 11.41 -12.46 4.32
C ILE A 73 11.26 -13.77 3.56
N ASN A 74 10.02 -14.10 3.23
CA ASN A 74 9.67 -15.30 2.48
C ASN A 74 8.38 -15.03 1.69
N GLU A 75 7.87 -16.06 1.02
CA GLU A 75 6.66 -15.91 0.20
C GLU A 75 5.38 -16.16 0.98
N ARG A 76 5.45 -16.25 2.30
CA ARG A 76 4.27 -16.49 3.12
C ARG A 76 3.51 -15.21 3.39
N GLU A 77 2.21 -15.34 3.55
CA GLU A 77 1.34 -14.26 3.96
C GLU A 77 1.29 -14.19 5.48
N TYR A 78 1.35 -12.97 6.01
CA TYR A 78 1.26 -12.75 7.44
C TYR A 78 0.21 -11.68 7.71
N PRO A 79 -0.66 -11.89 8.70
CA PRO A 79 -1.60 -10.85 9.08
C PRO A 79 -0.88 -9.67 9.73
N LEU A 80 -1.32 -8.47 9.40
CA LEU A 80 -0.88 -7.26 10.07
C LEU A 80 -2.10 -6.43 10.42
N ARG A 81 -1.93 -5.49 11.34
CA ARG A 81 -3.07 -4.70 11.77
C ARG A 81 -3.28 -3.49 10.87
N ASP A 82 -2.31 -2.58 10.81
CA ASP A 82 -2.52 -1.30 10.15
C ASP A 82 -1.31 -0.76 9.41
N TRP A 83 -0.12 -1.32 9.60
CA TRP A 83 1.04 -0.82 8.88
C TRP A 83 2.11 -1.89 8.72
N VAL A 84 2.94 -1.70 7.68
CA VAL A 84 4.12 -2.51 7.44
C VAL A 84 5.28 -1.59 7.07
N ARG A 85 6.46 -1.87 7.61
CA ARG A 85 7.68 -1.14 7.30
C ARG A 85 8.67 -2.10 6.67
N LEU A 86 9.24 -1.68 5.55
CA LEU A 86 10.19 -2.48 4.79
C LEU A 86 11.53 -1.77 4.74
N ARG A 87 12.60 -2.50 5.03
CA ARG A 87 13.95 -2.02 4.79
C ARG A 87 14.44 -2.61 3.49
N LEU A 88 14.85 -1.74 2.57
CA LEU A 88 15.28 -2.14 1.25
C LEU A 88 16.80 -2.29 1.20
N LYS A 89 17.26 -3.05 0.22
CA LYS A 89 18.69 -3.34 0.06
C LYS A 89 19.51 -2.08 -0.16
N ASP A 90 18.93 -1.03 -0.74
CA ASP A 90 19.61 0.24 -0.96
C ASP A 90 19.71 1.12 0.30
N GLY A 91 19.27 0.63 1.45
CA GLY A 91 19.32 1.35 2.71
C GLY A 91 18.11 2.22 3.01
N ARG A 92 17.14 2.29 2.10
CA ARG A 92 15.93 3.07 2.33
C ARG A 92 14.91 2.27 3.11
N ASP A 93 14.09 2.98 3.86
CA ASP A 93 12.92 2.40 4.51
C ASP A 93 11.67 2.85 3.76
N GLN A 94 10.73 1.93 3.63
CA GLN A 94 9.43 2.22 3.02
C GLN A 94 8.35 1.69 3.94
N ALA A 95 7.32 2.47 4.16
CA ALA A 95 6.22 2.06 5.02
C ALA A 95 4.89 2.24 4.31
N VAL A 96 3.97 1.32 4.57
CA VAL A 96 2.59 1.38 4.09
C VAL A 96 1.69 1.34 5.32
N VAL A 97 0.79 2.30 5.39
CA VAL A 97 -0.13 2.46 6.53
C VAL A 97 -1.57 2.25 6.07
#